data_1ed40586cbdcd86ef709fd7dcb0a1c6a
#
_entry.id   1ed40586cbdcd86ef709fd7dcb0a1c6a
#
_cell.length_a   1.000
_cell.length_b   1.000
_cell.length_c   1.000
_cell.angle_alpha   90.00
_cell.angle_beta   90.00
_cell.angle_gamma   90.00
#
_symmetry.space_group_name_H-M   'P 1'
#
loop_
_entity.id
_entity.type
_entity.pdbx_description
1 polymer ?
#
loop_
_entity_poly.entity_id
_entity_poly.type
_entity_poly.pdbx_seq_one_letter_code
_entity_poly.pdbx_strand_id
1 'polypeptide(L)'
;MCFSHIDADGNAVMVDVTEKAATHRRAVAAGSIRMNEEAFAAVRDKTARKGDVLGVAQVAGIMATKETSRLIPLCHGLGLTASGLKFFLHPESSEIEAVCTVQCDGKTGVEMEALTGVTVALLTIYDMCKAIDKRMVLG
;
A
#
# COMPACT_ATOMS: atom_id res chain seq x y z
N MET A 1 -14.51 12.43 23.08
CA MET A 1 -14.10 11.43 22.10
C MET A 1 -13.05 10.50 22.72
N CYS A 2 -13.26 9.22 22.63
CA CYS A 2 -12.34 8.23 23.19
C CYS A 2 -11.32 7.80 22.15
N PHE A 3 -10.05 7.82 22.48
CA PHE A 3 -9.00 7.31 21.59
C PHE A 3 -8.94 5.79 21.69
N SER A 4 -9.20 5.10 20.57
CA SER A 4 -9.34 3.65 20.53
C SER A 4 -8.05 2.88 20.84
N HIS A 5 -6.88 3.51 20.66
CA HIS A 5 -5.57 2.86 20.83
C HIS A 5 -4.83 3.30 22.10
N ILE A 6 -5.52 3.99 23.01
CA ILE A 6 -4.96 4.43 24.28
C ILE A 6 -5.93 4.04 25.38
N ASP A 7 -5.45 3.32 26.39
CA ASP A 7 -6.26 2.92 27.54
C ASP A 7 -6.42 4.08 28.55
N ALA A 8 -7.16 3.83 29.66
CA ALA A 8 -7.41 4.82 30.70
C ALA A 8 -6.14 5.33 31.37
N ASP A 9 -5.06 4.57 31.34
CA ASP A 9 -3.77 4.93 31.94
C ASP A 9 -2.82 5.60 30.95
N GLY A 10 -3.26 5.85 29.73
CA GLY A 10 -2.47 6.48 28.67
C GLY A 10 -1.51 5.56 27.94
N ASN A 11 -1.65 4.25 28.12
CA ASN A 11 -0.81 3.26 27.42
C ASN A 11 -1.39 2.93 26.05
N ALA A 12 -0.50 2.66 25.10
CA ALA A 12 -0.92 2.21 23.77
C ALA A 12 -1.48 0.79 23.86
N VAL A 13 -2.65 0.58 23.25
CA VAL A 13 -3.29 -0.74 23.20
C VAL A 13 -3.89 -0.99 21.83
N MET A 14 -3.95 -2.26 21.44
CA MET A 14 -4.71 -2.69 20.28
C MET A 14 -6.18 -2.80 20.69
N VAL A 15 -7.10 -2.24 19.88
CA VAL A 15 -8.53 -2.23 20.18
C VAL A 15 -9.05 -3.65 20.31
N ASP A 16 -9.85 -3.92 21.37
CA ASP A 16 -10.54 -5.19 21.54
C ASP A 16 -11.77 -5.22 20.63
N VAL A 17 -11.79 -6.18 19.69
CA VAL A 17 -12.90 -6.37 18.75
C VAL A 17 -13.63 -7.69 18.96
N THR A 18 -13.42 -8.35 20.12
CA THR A 18 -13.97 -9.67 20.40
C THR A 18 -15.48 -9.75 20.18
N GLU A 19 -16.22 -8.71 20.58
CA GLU A 19 -17.69 -8.69 20.51
C GLU A 19 -18.25 -8.17 19.18
N LYS A 20 -17.37 -7.67 18.29
CA LYS A 20 -17.84 -7.22 16.98
C LYS A 20 -18.20 -8.42 16.11
N ALA A 21 -19.30 -8.28 15.36
CA ALA A 21 -19.66 -9.26 14.34
C ALA A 21 -18.70 -9.18 13.14
N ALA A 22 -18.36 -10.32 12.57
CA ALA A 22 -17.64 -10.37 11.31
C ALA A 22 -18.58 -9.88 10.18
N THR A 23 -18.10 -8.92 9.37
CA THR A 23 -18.82 -8.40 8.21
C THR A 23 -17.88 -8.32 7.02
N HIS A 24 -18.45 -8.24 5.83
CA HIS A 24 -17.65 -8.00 4.63
C HIS A 24 -17.08 -6.59 4.68
N ARG A 25 -15.77 -6.49 4.50
CA ARG A 25 -15.03 -5.23 4.53
C ARG A 25 -14.29 -5.06 3.20
N ARG A 26 -14.30 -3.84 2.69
CA ARG A 26 -13.57 -3.47 1.48
C ARG A 26 -12.98 -2.09 1.67
N ALA A 27 -11.72 -1.93 1.32
CA ALA A 27 -11.04 -0.64 1.32
C ALA A 27 -10.29 -0.46 0.01
N VAL A 28 -10.25 0.77 -0.47
CA VAL A 28 -9.47 1.19 -1.63
C VAL A 28 -8.59 2.35 -1.20
N ALA A 29 -7.30 2.21 -1.42
CA ALA A 29 -6.32 3.26 -1.16
C ALA A 29 -5.57 3.61 -2.44
N ALA A 30 -5.16 4.84 -2.58
CA ALA A 30 -4.40 5.31 -3.73
C ALA A 30 -3.25 6.19 -3.28
N GLY A 31 -2.21 6.22 -4.09
CA GLY A 31 -1.07 7.09 -3.92
C GLY A 31 -0.30 7.17 -5.21
N SER A 32 0.63 8.10 -5.30
CA SER A 32 1.40 8.34 -6.53
C SER A 32 2.88 8.44 -6.24
N ILE A 33 3.68 8.17 -7.26
CA ILE A 33 5.10 8.47 -7.27
C ILE A 33 5.38 9.36 -8.49
N ARG A 34 6.00 10.50 -8.23
CA ARG A 34 6.43 11.44 -9.28
C ARG A 34 7.91 11.29 -9.53
N MET A 35 8.30 11.26 -10.80
CA MET A 35 9.66 11.04 -11.22
C MET A 35 10.02 11.94 -12.40
N ASN A 36 11.28 11.94 -12.81
CA ASN A 36 11.66 12.62 -14.03
C ASN A 36 11.17 11.87 -15.27
N GLU A 37 11.23 12.54 -16.41
CA GLU A 37 10.71 11.97 -17.66
C GLU A 37 11.46 10.70 -18.09
N GLU A 38 12.76 10.65 -17.85
CA GLU A 38 13.59 9.49 -18.20
C GLU A 38 13.15 8.25 -17.40
N ALA A 39 12.97 8.38 -16.10
CA ALA A 39 12.51 7.28 -15.25
C ALA A 39 11.10 6.84 -15.64
N PHE A 40 10.21 7.81 -15.87
CA PHE A 40 8.84 7.51 -16.28
C PHE A 40 8.82 6.73 -17.61
N ALA A 41 9.60 7.18 -18.59
CA ALA A 41 9.69 6.47 -19.87
C ALA A 41 10.23 5.06 -19.72
N ALA A 42 11.22 4.86 -18.85
CA ALA A 42 11.79 3.54 -18.60
C ALA A 42 10.75 2.57 -18.02
N VAL A 43 9.88 3.05 -17.14
CA VAL A 43 8.78 2.22 -16.59
C VAL A 43 7.76 1.92 -17.69
N ARG A 44 7.30 2.95 -18.38
CA ARG A 44 6.29 2.83 -19.46
C ARG A 44 6.76 1.86 -20.54
N ASP A 45 8.00 2.00 -20.99
CA ASP A 45 8.54 1.25 -22.13
C ASP A 45 9.21 -0.07 -21.70
N LYS A 46 9.21 -0.36 -20.40
CA LYS A 46 9.79 -1.57 -19.81
C LYS A 46 11.29 -1.72 -20.10
N THR A 47 12.01 -0.61 -20.06
CA THR A 47 13.45 -0.56 -20.33
C THR A 47 14.30 -0.35 -19.07
N ALA A 48 13.69 -0.36 -17.88
CA ALA A 48 14.43 -0.25 -16.63
C ALA A 48 15.37 -1.45 -16.44
N ARG A 49 16.57 -1.18 -15.90
CA ARG A 49 17.61 -2.21 -15.75
C ARG A 49 17.18 -3.40 -14.91
N LYS A 50 16.35 -3.16 -13.90
CA LYS A 50 15.91 -4.22 -12.98
C LYS A 50 14.71 -5.02 -13.49
N GLY A 51 14.19 -4.68 -14.67
CA GLY A 51 13.14 -5.44 -15.33
C GLY A 51 11.77 -4.80 -15.27
N ASP A 52 10.72 -5.61 -15.15
CA ASP A 52 9.32 -5.17 -15.14
C ASP A 52 8.98 -4.49 -13.82
N VAL A 53 9.09 -3.17 -13.78
CA VAL A 53 8.90 -2.37 -12.56
C VAL A 53 7.49 -2.54 -12.00
N LEU A 54 6.46 -2.39 -12.84
CA LEU A 54 5.08 -2.44 -12.36
C LEU A 54 4.67 -3.86 -11.97
N GLY A 55 5.15 -4.87 -12.66
CA GLY A 55 4.89 -6.27 -12.29
C GLY A 55 5.48 -6.62 -10.93
N VAL A 56 6.71 -6.21 -10.67
CA VAL A 56 7.37 -6.45 -9.37
C VAL A 56 6.68 -5.64 -8.27
N ALA A 57 6.35 -4.37 -8.54
CA ALA A 57 5.65 -3.53 -7.57
C ALA A 57 4.26 -4.07 -7.22
N GLN A 58 3.56 -4.63 -8.21
CA GLN A 58 2.25 -5.24 -7.98
C GLN A 58 2.34 -6.41 -7.00
N VAL A 59 3.27 -7.32 -7.22
CA VAL A 59 3.49 -8.47 -6.33
C VAL A 59 3.92 -8.00 -4.94
N ALA A 60 4.85 -7.07 -4.86
CA ALA A 60 5.32 -6.54 -3.59
C ALA A 60 4.19 -5.90 -2.78
N GLY A 61 3.34 -5.11 -3.44
CA GLY A 61 2.20 -4.48 -2.78
C GLY A 61 1.17 -5.49 -2.29
N ILE A 62 0.85 -6.50 -3.08
CA ILE A 62 -0.07 -7.57 -2.66
C ILE A 62 0.51 -8.31 -1.44
N MET A 63 1.77 -8.66 -1.46
CA MET A 63 2.42 -9.31 -0.32
C MET A 63 2.40 -8.42 0.92
N ALA A 64 2.60 -7.12 0.75
CA ALA A 64 2.58 -6.17 1.85
C ALA A 64 1.20 -6.09 2.53
N THR A 65 0.11 -6.23 1.79
CA THR A 65 -1.23 -6.26 2.39
C THR A 65 -1.36 -7.38 3.42
N LYS A 66 -0.69 -8.51 3.19
CA LYS A 66 -0.70 -9.68 4.08
C LYS A 66 0.20 -9.52 5.29
N GLU A 67 1.14 -8.58 5.28
CA GLU A 67 2.13 -8.37 6.34
C GLU A 67 1.84 -7.14 7.19
N THR A 68 0.71 -6.47 6.96
CA THR A 68 0.39 -5.19 7.60
C THR A 68 0.46 -5.26 9.12
N SER A 69 -0.10 -6.30 9.74
CA SER A 69 -0.11 -6.44 11.19
C SER A 69 1.30 -6.62 11.80
N ARG A 70 2.26 -7.04 10.99
CA ARG A 70 3.67 -7.15 11.41
C ARG A 70 4.43 -5.84 11.30
N LEU A 71 3.91 -4.89 10.52
CA LEU A 71 4.53 -3.59 10.26
C LEU A 71 3.90 -2.48 11.08
N ILE A 72 2.59 -2.54 11.30
CA ILE A 72 1.83 -1.52 12.01
C ILE A 72 1.47 -2.05 13.40
N PRO A 73 2.06 -1.48 14.47
CA PRO A 73 2.07 -2.11 15.79
C PRO A 73 0.70 -2.41 16.39
N LEU A 74 -0.28 -1.53 16.20
CA LEU A 74 -1.59 -1.65 16.85
C LEU A 74 -2.67 -2.15 15.89
N CYS A 75 -2.28 -2.78 14.80
CA CYS A 75 -3.17 -3.32 13.78
C CYS A 75 -3.46 -4.79 14.04
N HIS A 76 -4.73 -5.19 13.93
CA HIS A 76 -5.10 -6.61 14.04
C HIS A 76 -4.69 -7.38 12.78
N GLY A 77 -4.25 -8.62 12.96
CA GLY A 77 -4.07 -9.55 11.85
C GLY A 77 -5.42 -9.96 11.28
N LEU A 78 -5.58 -9.87 9.97
CA LEU A 78 -6.83 -10.15 9.26
C LEU A 78 -6.63 -11.22 8.20
N GLY A 79 -7.63 -12.08 8.07
CA GLY A 79 -7.70 -13.01 6.95
C GLY A 79 -8.26 -12.31 5.72
N LEU A 80 -7.40 -11.96 4.77
CA LEU A 80 -7.82 -11.28 3.56
C LEU A 80 -8.45 -12.27 2.59
N THR A 81 -9.57 -11.88 1.97
CA THR A 81 -10.23 -12.68 0.94
C THR A 81 -9.81 -12.27 -0.45
N ALA A 82 -9.40 -11.03 -0.64
CA ALA A 82 -8.88 -10.54 -1.92
C ALA A 82 -7.99 -9.33 -1.68
N SER A 83 -6.96 -9.20 -2.50
CA SER A 83 -6.16 -7.99 -2.60
C SER A 83 -5.62 -7.84 -4.01
N GLY A 84 -5.53 -6.62 -4.49
CA GLY A 84 -5.03 -6.33 -5.82
C GLY A 84 -4.56 -4.90 -5.96
N LEU A 85 -3.69 -4.69 -6.93
CA LEU A 85 -3.17 -3.38 -7.28
C LEU A 85 -3.35 -3.12 -8.76
N LYS A 86 -3.68 -1.87 -9.08
CA LYS A 86 -3.69 -1.35 -10.44
C LYS A 86 -2.82 -0.11 -10.50
N PHE A 87 -2.19 0.12 -11.63
CA PHE A 87 -1.36 1.29 -11.87
C PHE A 87 -1.92 2.10 -13.02
N PHE A 88 -1.87 3.41 -12.87
CA PHE A 88 -2.28 4.37 -13.88
C PHE A 88 -1.13 5.32 -14.16
N LEU A 89 -0.72 5.41 -15.41
CA LEU A 89 0.40 6.26 -15.82
C LEU A 89 -0.12 7.61 -16.29
N HIS A 90 0.46 8.68 -15.73
CA HIS A 90 0.10 10.05 -16.04
C HIS A 90 1.29 10.75 -16.71
N PRO A 91 1.39 10.69 -18.05
CA PRO A 91 2.56 11.22 -18.77
C PRO A 91 2.76 12.74 -18.61
N GLU A 92 1.66 13.48 -18.44
CA GLU A 92 1.71 14.94 -18.30
C GLU A 92 2.45 15.41 -17.06
N SER A 93 2.48 14.59 -16.02
CA SER A 93 3.17 14.92 -14.75
C SER A 93 4.29 13.96 -14.40
N SER A 94 4.54 12.96 -15.24
CA SER A 94 5.50 11.87 -14.99
C SER A 94 5.20 11.16 -13.66
N GLU A 95 3.92 10.92 -13.40
CA GLU A 95 3.46 10.24 -12.19
C GLU A 95 2.90 8.86 -12.51
N ILE A 96 3.13 7.94 -11.59
CA ILE A 96 2.49 6.63 -11.60
C ILE A 96 1.62 6.56 -10.36
N GLU A 97 0.32 6.37 -10.57
CA GLU A 97 -0.64 6.18 -9.50
C GLU A 97 -0.83 4.69 -9.24
N ALA A 98 -0.76 4.30 -7.97
CA ALA A 98 -1.09 2.96 -7.53
C ALA A 98 -2.42 2.98 -6.78
N VAL A 99 -3.31 2.05 -7.11
CA VAL A 99 -4.59 1.88 -6.43
C VAL A 99 -4.67 0.46 -5.91
N CYS A 100 -4.79 0.32 -4.60
CA CYS A 100 -4.87 -0.97 -3.92
C CYS A 100 -6.28 -1.20 -3.39
N THR A 101 -6.87 -2.34 -3.74
CA THR A 101 -8.16 -2.78 -3.24
C THR A 101 -7.97 -4.02 -2.39
N VAL A 102 -8.51 -4.00 -1.17
CA VAL A 102 -8.41 -5.13 -0.24
C VAL A 102 -9.80 -5.47 0.28
N GLN A 103 -10.08 -6.75 0.41
CA GLN A 103 -11.34 -7.25 0.97
C GLN A 103 -11.06 -8.30 2.04
N CYS A 104 -11.90 -8.35 3.05
CA CYS A 104 -11.92 -9.40 4.05
C CYS A 104 -13.31 -9.56 4.66
N ASP A 105 -13.56 -10.71 5.27
CA ASP A 105 -14.67 -10.91 6.20
C ASP A 105 -14.08 -10.84 7.60
N GLY A 106 -14.30 -9.73 8.29
CA GLY A 106 -13.63 -9.49 9.55
C GLY A 106 -14.39 -8.54 10.47
N LYS A 107 -13.79 -8.32 11.64
CA LYS A 107 -14.38 -7.52 12.73
C LYS A 107 -13.92 -6.08 12.70
N THR A 108 -12.99 -5.73 11.82
CA THR A 108 -12.46 -4.36 11.66
C THR A 108 -12.22 -4.09 10.18
N GLY A 109 -12.00 -2.84 9.81
CA GLY A 109 -11.75 -2.44 8.43
C GLY A 109 -10.38 -2.87 7.94
N VAL A 110 -10.17 -2.76 6.63
CA VAL A 110 -8.94 -3.16 5.94
C VAL A 110 -8.21 -1.97 5.30
N GLU A 111 -8.48 -0.77 5.77
CA GLU A 111 -7.84 0.45 5.26
C GLU A 111 -6.32 0.42 5.43
N MET A 112 -5.83 -0.12 6.54
CA MET A 112 -4.38 -0.18 6.79
C MET A 112 -3.71 -1.15 5.83
N GLU A 113 -4.35 -2.27 5.51
CA GLU A 113 -3.85 -3.21 4.52
C GLU A 113 -3.77 -2.57 3.14
N ALA A 114 -4.82 -1.85 2.73
CA ALA A 114 -4.83 -1.16 1.45
C ALA A 114 -3.76 -0.06 1.38
N LEU A 115 -3.60 0.73 2.43
CA LEU A 115 -2.58 1.79 2.52
C LEU A 115 -1.16 1.19 2.51
N THR A 116 -0.96 0.10 3.23
CA THR A 116 0.35 -0.59 3.25
C THR A 116 0.68 -1.12 1.86
N GLY A 117 -0.29 -1.71 1.17
CA GLY A 117 -0.10 -2.20 -0.20
C GLY A 117 0.33 -1.10 -1.16
N VAL A 118 -0.35 0.05 -1.14
CA VAL A 118 0.03 1.21 -1.97
C VAL A 118 1.43 1.69 -1.62
N THR A 119 1.72 1.86 -0.35
CA THR A 119 3.00 2.40 0.12
C THR A 119 4.17 1.53 -0.32
N VAL A 120 4.07 0.22 -0.15
CA VAL A 120 5.13 -0.71 -0.53
C VAL A 120 5.26 -0.83 -2.04
N ALA A 121 4.15 -0.78 -2.78
CA ALA A 121 4.21 -0.75 -4.24
C ALA A 121 4.97 0.47 -4.74
N LEU A 122 4.68 1.66 -4.21
CA LEU A 122 5.39 2.89 -4.58
C LEU A 122 6.86 2.85 -4.18
N LEU A 123 7.15 2.34 -3.00
CA LEU A 123 8.53 2.17 -2.53
C LEU A 123 9.31 1.21 -3.44
N THR A 124 8.67 0.16 -3.94
CA THR A 124 9.28 -0.78 -4.87
C THR A 124 9.59 -0.12 -6.21
N ILE A 125 8.68 0.72 -6.71
CA ILE A 125 8.94 1.51 -7.93
C ILE A 125 10.17 2.40 -7.71
N TYR A 126 10.26 3.07 -6.56
CA TYR A 126 11.44 3.89 -6.21
C TYR A 126 12.71 3.04 -6.26
N ASP A 127 12.73 1.90 -5.58
CA ASP A 127 13.91 1.03 -5.54
C ASP A 127 14.36 0.61 -6.93
N MET A 128 13.41 0.27 -7.80
CA MET A 128 13.73 -0.22 -9.13
C MET A 128 14.16 0.88 -10.11
N CYS A 129 13.83 2.15 -9.81
CA CYS A 129 14.13 3.28 -10.69
C CYS A 129 15.18 4.26 -10.12
N LYS A 130 15.64 4.06 -8.89
CA LYS A 130 16.54 5.01 -8.23
C LYS A 130 17.88 5.23 -8.93
N ALA A 131 18.31 4.31 -9.77
CA ALA A 131 19.51 4.48 -10.57
C ALA A 131 19.33 5.57 -11.64
N ILE A 132 18.10 5.83 -12.07
CA ILE A 132 17.76 6.86 -13.05
C ILE A 132 17.42 8.19 -12.35
N ASP A 133 16.65 8.13 -11.27
CA ASP A 133 16.17 9.31 -10.55
C ASP A 133 16.13 9.03 -9.04
N LYS A 134 16.94 9.75 -8.25
CA LYS A 134 16.95 9.63 -6.79
C LYS A 134 16.04 10.63 -6.10
N ARG A 135 15.38 11.50 -6.86
CA ARG A 135 14.56 12.60 -6.34
C ARG A 135 13.06 12.31 -6.47
N MET A 136 12.69 11.09 -6.70
CA MET A 136 11.28 10.73 -6.80
C MET A 136 10.53 11.05 -5.51
N VAL A 137 9.28 11.48 -5.65
CA VAL A 137 8.42 11.86 -4.54
C VAL A 137 7.26 10.88 -4.45
N LEU A 138 7.11 10.24 -3.29
CA LEU A 138 6.01 9.35 -2.97
C LEU A 138 4.96 10.12 -2.15
N GLY A 139 3.68 10.01 -2.56
CA GLY A 139 2.62 10.70 -1.81
C GLY A 139 1.28 10.91 -2.50
#